data_460eae8970a425e0a4705dc02cd47946
#
_entry.id   460eae8970a425e0a4705dc02cd47946
#
_cell.length_a   1.000
_cell.length_b   1.000
_cell.length_c   1.000
_cell.angle_alpha   90.00
_cell.angle_beta   90.00
_cell.angle_gamma   90.00
#
_symmetry.space_group_name_H-M   'P 1'
#
loop_
_entity.id
_entity.type
_entity.pdbx_description
1 polymer ?
#
loop_
_entity_poly.entity_id
_entity_poly.type
_entity_poly.pdbx_seq_one_letter_code
_entity_poly.pdbx_strand_id
1 'polypeptide(L)'
;NDGVMPRNPFASYRYNEPTPERAFLNEAEILTLQHAALRTKKQRIIRDLFLFSCFTGICYADMKSLVWKQFEQDAHGDWWVTGNRCKTDTQYVVKLLPAALSILERCRDDGAERVFSFMPHLNTVDRSLKRIAVLCGIEKKLTFHVGRHTYATTICLMNGVSLETLSKMLGHKRITTTQTYAKVTQPMIDREVEMLKEKLADKFMAV
;
A
#
# COMPACT_ATOMS: atom_id res chain seq x y z
N ASN A 1 -2.26 -54.29 -17.02
CA ASN A 1 -2.69 -54.01 -15.64
C ASN A 1 -2.22 -52.61 -15.27
N ASP A 2 -2.96 -51.63 -15.74
CA ASP A 2 -2.73 -50.25 -15.36
C ASP A 2 -3.31 -50.06 -13.94
N GLY A 3 -2.39 -50.08 -12.96
CA GLY A 3 -2.70 -49.90 -11.55
C GLY A 3 -3.24 -48.52 -11.28
N VAL A 4 -4.51 -48.29 -11.63
CA VAL A 4 -5.27 -47.11 -11.24
C VAL A 4 -5.45 -47.17 -9.75
N MET A 5 -4.81 -46.27 -9.00
CA MET A 5 -4.99 -46.19 -7.56
C MET A 5 -6.46 -45.87 -7.26
N PRO A 6 -7.19 -46.70 -6.50
CA PRO A 6 -8.62 -46.53 -6.26
C PRO A 6 -8.96 -45.32 -5.37
N ARG A 7 -7.95 -44.67 -4.77
CA ARG A 7 -8.08 -43.42 -3.99
C ARG A 7 -6.85 -42.55 -4.20
N ASN A 8 -7.10 -41.25 -4.40
CA ASN A 8 -6.02 -40.26 -4.37
C ASN A 8 -5.41 -40.21 -2.95
N PRO A 9 -4.15 -40.65 -2.73
CA PRO A 9 -3.54 -40.65 -1.40
C PRO A 9 -3.35 -39.25 -0.82
N PHE A 10 -3.47 -38.20 -1.65
CA PHE A 10 -3.33 -36.79 -1.25
C PHE A 10 -4.67 -36.09 -1.02
N ALA A 11 -5.81 -36.79 -1.14
CA ALA A 11 -7.15 -36.17 -1.00
C ALA A 11 -7.39 -35.50 0.38
N SER A 12 -6.72 -36.00 1.41
CA SER A 12 -6.76 -35.45 2.79
C SER A 12 -5.53 -34.59 3.15
N TYR A 13 -4.54 -34.51 2.25
CA TYR A 13 -3.31 -33.76 2.51
C TYR A 13 -3.54 -32.27 2.24
N ARG A 14 -3.69 -31.48 3.29
CA ARG A 14 -3.67 -30.01 3.24
C ARG A 14 -2.27 -29.53 3.55
N TYR A 15 -1.52 -29.18 2.52
CA TYR A 15 -0.24 -28.52 2.70
C TYR A 15 -0.50 -27.06 3.10
N ASN A 16 -0.30 -26.76 4.38
CA ASN A 16 -0.29 -25.38 4.85
C ASN A 16 1.13 -24.82 4.63
N GLU A 17 1.38 -24.25 3.46
CA GLU A 17 2.57 -23.43 3.29
C GLU A 17 2.55 -22.27 4.30
N PRO A 18 3.65 -22.07 5.06
CA PRO A 18 3.78 -20.86 5.85
C PRO A 18 3.68 -19.67 4.91
N THR A 19 2.69 -18.82 5.11
CA THR A 19 2.50 -17.62 4.28
C THR A 19 3.76 -16.77 4.40
N PRO A 20 4.51 -16.53 3.31
CA PRO A 20 5.75 -15.79 3.39
C PRO A 20 5.45 -14.37 3.91
N GLU A 21 6.30 -13.91 4.80
CA GLU A 21 6.18 -12.58 5.38
C GLU A 21 6.28 -11.53 4.28
N ARG A 22 5.23 -10.74 4.12
CA ARG A 22 5.17 -9.72 3.08
C ARG A 22 5.99 -8.51 3.52
N ALA A 23 7.02 -8.17 2.78
CA ALA A 23 7.84 -7.01 3.05
C ALA A 23 7.00 -5.72 2.97
N PHE A 24 7.25 -4.79 3.89
CA PHE A 24 6.77 -3.41 3.87
C PHE A 24 7.90 -2.49 4.35
N LEU A 25 7.84 -1.22 4.01
CA LEU A 25 8.82 -0.23 4.46
C LEU A 25 8.35 0.39 5.78
N ASN A 26 9.28 0.62 6.69
CA ASN A 26 9.06 1.47 7.85
C ASN A 26 9.18 2.97 7.49
N GLU A 27 8.85 3.86 8.41
CA GLU A 27 8.87 5.31 8.18
C GLU A 27 10.26 5.82 7.77
N ALA A 28 11.32 5.35 8.41
CA ALA A 28 12.70 5.75 8.11
C ALA A 28 13.09 5.35 6.67
N GLU A 29 12.70 4.15 6.23
CA GLU A 29 12.96 3.68 4.86
C GLU A 29 12.16 4.48 3.83
N ILE A 30 10.92 4.88 4.13
CA ILE A 30 10.11 5.76 3.27
C ILE A 30 10.79 7.12 3.13
N LEU A 31 11.21 7.72 4.24
CA LEU A 31 11.93 9.00 4.25
C LEU A 31 13.25 8.93 3.47
N THR A 32 14.01 7.85 3.64
CA THR A 32 15.25 7.62 2.90
C THR A 32 15.00 7.57 1.38
N LEU A 33 13.96 6.86 0.95
CA LEU A 33 13.56 6.83 -0.46
C LEU A 33 13.11 8.20 -0.98
N GLN A 34 12.35 8.93 -0.17
CA GLN A 34 11.81 10.24 -0.53
C GLN A 34 12.93 11.25 -0.79
N HIS A 35 13.99 11.20 0.03
CA HIS A 35 15.14 12.11 -0.06
C HIS A 35 16.32 11.55 -0.89
N ALA A 36 16.15 10.36 -1.49
CA ALA A 36 17.23 9.74 -2.26
C ALA A 36 17.73 10.60 -3.42
N ALA A 37 19.02 10.84 -3.46
CA ALA A 37 19.71 11.56 -4.53
C ALA A 37 19.88 10.67 -5.78
N LEU A 38 18.81 10.53 -6.57
CA LEU A 38 18.76 9.69 -7.76
C LEU A 38 19.29 10.43 -8.99
N ARG A 39 20.23 9.82 -9.70
CA ARG A 39 20.94 10.44 -10.82
C ARG A 39 20.08 10.64 -12.07
N THR A 40 19.18 9.69 -12.41
CA THR A 40 18.44 9.70 -13.66
C THR A 40 16.97 10.13 -13.46
N LYS A 41 16.41 10.83 -14.45
CA LYS A 41 14.98 11.20 -14.50
C LYS A 41 14.09 9.95 -14.35
N LYS A 42 14.46 8.85 -15.00
CA LYS A 42 13.71 7.57 -14.93
C LYS A 42 13.67 7.01 -13.49
N GLN A 43 14.79 7.05 -12.76
CA GLN A 43 14.81 6.60 -11.36
C GLN A 43 13.91 7.47 -10.49
N ARG A 44 13.95 8.79 -10.65
CA ARG A 44 13.08 9.72 -9.91
C ARG A 44 11.60 9.46 -10.18
N ILE A 45 11.20 9.28 -11.45
CA ILE A 45 9.82 8.95 -11.81
C ILE A 45 9.40 7.62 -11.16
N ILE A 46 10.22 6.57 -11.26
CA ILE A 46 9.88 5.26 -10.68
C ILE A 46 9.78 5.33 -9.16
N ARG A 47 10.66 6.07 -8.48
CA ARG A 47 10.55 6.35 -7.04
C ARG A 47 9.23 7.05 -6.72
N ASP A 48 8.86 8.08 -7.45
CA ASP A 48 7.65 8.87 -7.19
C ASP A 48 6.38 8.03 -7.42
N LEU A 49 6.33 7.21 -8.48
CA LEU A 49 5.25 6.25 -8.69
C LEU A 49 5.12 5.24 -7.53
N PHE A 50 6.25 4.74 -7.04
CA PHE A 50 6.27 3.79 -5.92
C PHE A 50 5.84 4.47 -4.62
N LEU A 51 6.35 5.67 -4.32
CA LEU A 51 5.95 6.45 -3.15
C LEU A 51 4.47 6.83 -3.20
N PHE A 52 3.93 7.15 -4.38
CA PHE A 52 2.49 7.37 -4.53
C PHE A 52 1.69 6.12 -4.12
N SER A 53 2.14 4.92 -4.52
CA SER A 53 1.54 3.67 -4.02
C SER A 53 1.72 3.48 -2.52
N CYS A 54 2.84 3.92 -1.93
CA CYS A 54 3.06 3.88 -0.47
C CYS A 54 2.11 4.82 0.29
N PHE A 55 1.65 5.91 -0.31
CA PHE A 55 0.77 6.88 0.35
C PHE A 55 -0.72 6.75 -0.03
N THR A 56 -1.07 5.88 -0.97
CA THR A 56 -2.46 5.70 -1.43
C THR A 56 -2.93 4.25 -1.45
N GLY A 57 -2.01 3.30 -1.44
CA GLY A 57 -2.32 1.88 -1.59
C GLY A 57 -2.75 1.47 -3.01
N ILE A 58 -2.79 2.40 -3.97
CA ILE A 58 -3.21 2.11 -5.35
C ILE A 58 -2.19 1.19 -6.02
N CYS A 59 -2.68 0.10 -6.63
CA CYS A 59 -1.83 -0.86 -7.32
C CYS A 59 -1.31 -0.34 -8.66
N TYR A 60 -0.26 -0.97 -9.16
CA TYR A 60 0.31 -0.63 -10.46
C TYR A 60 -0.71 -0.62 -11.62
N ALA A 61 -1.57 -1.65 -11.71
CA ALA A 61 -2.57 -1.73 -12.78
C ALA A 61 -3.61 -0.61 -12.67
N ASP A 62 -4.10 -0.34 -11.46
CA ASP A 62 -5.07 0.71 -11.19
C ASP A 62 -4.47 2.10 -11.44
N MET A 63 -3.20 2.31 -11.02
CA MET A 63 -2.47 3.56 -11.26
C MET A 63 -2.24 3.83 -12.75
N LYS A 64 -2.01 2.80 -13.55
CA LYS A 64 -1.82 2.92 -15.01
C LYS A 64 -3.06 3.45 -15.72
N SER A 65 -4.25 3.18 -15.19
CA SER A 65 -5.53 3.64 -15.74
C SER A 65 -6.08 4.90 -15.06
N LEU A 66 -5.35 5.45 -14.09
CA LEU A 66 -5.79 6.60 -13.30
C LEU A 66 -5.90 7.86 -14.16
N VAL A 67 -7.06 8.51 -14.09
CA VAL A 67 -7.36 9.75 -14.83
C VAL A 67 -7.77 10.86 -13.87
N TRP A 68 -7.55 12.11 -14.27
CA TRP A 68 -7.82 13.29 -13.43
C TRP A 68 -9.28 13.42 -12.97
N LYS A 69 -10.25 12.97 -13.76
CA LYS A 69 -11.68 12.99 -13.40
C LYS A 69 -12.04 12.12 -12.19
N GLN A 70 -11.14 11.26 -11.73
CA GLN A 70 -11.32 10.43 -10.53
C GLN A 70 -10.93 11.15 -9.24
N PHE A 71 -10.39 12.38 -9.36
CA PHE A 71 -9.97 13.20 -8.25
C PHE A 71 -10.99 14.30 -8.01
N GLU A 72 -11.43 14.41 -6.77
CA GLU A 72 -12.42 15.41 -6.33
C GLU A 72 -11.93 16.09 -5.06
N GLN A 73 -12.23 17.37 -4.93
CA GLN A 73 -11.97 18.12 -3.71
C GLN A 73 -13.27 18.27 -2.92
N ASP A 74 -13.23 17.92 -1.62
CA ASP A 74 -14.40 18.10 -0.76
C ASP A 74 -14.57 19.55 -0.28
N ALA A 75 -15.66 19.81 0.46
CA ALA A 75 -15.97 21.14 0.99
C ALA A 75 -14.92 21.70 1.98
N HIS A 76 -14.05 20.83 2.50
CA HIS A 76 -12.96 21.21 3.41
C HIS A 76 -11.64 21.45 2.68
N GLY A 77 -11.63 21.29 1.35
CA GLY A 77 -10.42 21.44 0.54
C GLY A 77 -9.55 20.18 0.47
N ASP A 78 -9.99 19.06 1.02
CA ASP A 78 -9.28 17.80 0.99
C ASP A 78 -9.50 17.05 -0.33
N TRP A 79 -8.43 16.50 -0.88
CA TRP A 79 -8.50 15.75 -2.12
C TRP A 79 -8.77 14.27 -1.89
N TRP A 80 -9.64 13.74 -2.71
CA TRP A 80 -10.03 12.32 -2.72
C TRP A 80 -9.79 11.73 -4.10
N VAL A 81 -9.46 10.45 -4.12
CA VAL A 81 -9.44 9.66 -5.35
C VAL A 81 -10.38 8.47 -5.21
N THR A 82 -11.27 8.31 -6.18
CA THR A 82 -12.23 7.21 -6.25
C THR A 82 -12.04 6.45 -7.55
N GLY A 83 -11.98 5.13 -7.47
CA GLY A 83 -11.82 4.29 -8.65
C GLY A 83 -12.21 2.85 -8.39
N ASN A 84 -12.21 2.05 -9.44
CA ASN A 84 -12.46 0.62 -9.35
C ASN A 84 -11.16 -0.16 -9.57
N ARG A 85 -11.01 -1.24 -8.83
CA ARG A 85 -9.90 -2.17 -8.99
C ARG A 85 -9.97 -2.88 -10.34
N CYS A 86 -8.94 -2.77 -11.16
CA CYS A 86 -8.87 -3.44 -12.47
C CYS A 86 -9.08 -4.96 -12.38
N LYS A 87 -8.69 -5.60 -11.26
CA LYS A 87 -8.79 -7.05 -11.08
C LYS A 87 -10.14 -7.54 -10.58
N THR A 88 -10.85 -6.76 -9.77
CA THR A 88 -12.03 -7.24 -9.01
C THR A 88 -13.24 -6.36 -9.16
N ASP A 89 -13.11 -5.26 -9.90
CA ASP A 89 -14.11 -4.20 -10.08
C ASP A 89 -14.71 -3.67 -8.76
N THR A 90 -13.96 -3.83 -7.67
CA THR A 90 -14.36 -3.32 -6.36
C THR A 90 -13.90 -1.87 -6.23
N GLN A 91 -14.82 -1.00 -5.84
CA GLN A 91 -14.51 0.41 -5.60
C GLN A 91 -13.49 0.57 -4.47
N TYR A 92 -12.56 1.49 -4.66
CA TYR A 92 -11.70 2.04 -3.63
C TYR A 92 -11.90 3.55 -3.52
N VAL A 93 -11.74 4.07 -2.32
CA VAL A 93 -11.84 5.51 -2.02
C VAL A 93 -10.71 5.86 -1.08
N VAL A 94 -9.87 6.81 -1.47
CA VAL A 94 -8.70 7.23 -0.67
C VAL A 94 -8.66 8.74 -0.55
N LYS A 95 -8.59 9.23 0.69
CA LYS A 95 -8.26 10.62 0.98
C LYS A 95 -6.76 10.81 0.79
N LEU A 96 -6.35 11.81 0.04
CA LEU A 96 -4.96 12.00 -0.29
C LEU A 96 -4.20 12.71 0.82
N LEU A 97 -3.10 12.11 1.24
CA LEU A 97 -2.15 12.73 2.14
C LEU A 97 -1.33 13.81 1.41
N PRO A 98 -0.82 14.84 2.10
CA PRO A 98 0.01 15.89 1.48
C PRO A 98 1.19 15.35 0.68
N ALA A 99 1.81 14.25 1.13
CA ALA A 99 2.89 13.59 0.41
C ALA A 99 2.45 13.01 -0.95
N ALA A 100 1.23 12.48 -1.05
CA ALA A 100 0.68 12.02 -2.32
C ALA A 100 0.36 13.19 -3.26
N LEU A 101 -0.19 14.29 -2.72
CA LEU A 101 -0.48 15.51 -3.48
C LEU A 101 0.81 16.10 -4.10
N SER A 102 1.88 16.23 -3.32
CA SER A 102 3.17 16.72 -3.82
C SER A 102 3.74 15.85 -4.95
N ILE A 103 3.45 14.54 -4.95
CA ILE A 103 3.84 13.66 -6.06
C ILE A 103 2.99 13.94 -7.30
N LEU A 104 1.67 14.12 -7.14
CA LEU A 104 0.78 14.44 -8.24
C LEU A 104 1.17 15.74 -8.93
N GLU A 105 1.48 16.78 -8.16
CA GLU A 105 1.95 18.08 -8.68
C GLU A 105 3.23 17.93 -9.53
N ARG A 106 4.18 17.13 -9.06
CA ARG A 106 5.43 16.86 -9.83
C ARG A 106 5.22 16.03 -11.09
N CYS A 107 4.17 15.20 -11.11
CA CYS A 107 3.85 14.32 -12.24
C CYS A 107 2.80 14.94 -13.18
N ARG A 108 2.31 16.13 -12.86
CA ARG A 108 1.27 16.80 -13.65
C ARG A 108 1.78 17.12 -15.04
N ASP A 109 0.99 16.71 -16.03
CA ASP A 109 1.19 17.00 -17.44
C ASP A 109 -0.09 17.71 -17.93
N ASP A 110 0.02 19.02 -18.15
CA ASP A 110 -1.11 19.85 -18.52
C ASP A 110 -1.58 19.46 -19.94
N GLY A 111 -2.77 18.89 -20.00
CA GLY A 111 -3.38 18.36 -21.24
C GLY A 111 -3.45 16.84 -21.31
N ALA A 112 -2.77 16.10 -20.42
CA ALA A 112 -2.91 14.66 -20.34
C ALA A 112 -4.18 14.27 -19.55
N GLU A 113 -5.02 13.40 -20.13
CA GLU A 113 -6.16 12.82 -19.43
C GLU A 113 -5.70 11.92 -18.28
N ARG A 114 -4.61 11.18 -18.47
CA ARG A 114 -4.02 10.28 -17.47
C ARG A 114 -3.13 11.03 -16.50
N VAL A 115 -3.24 10.68 -15.23
CA VAL A 115 -2.43 11.26 -14.16
C VAL A 115 -0.94 10.95 -14.33
N PHE A 116 -0.63 9.71 -14.71
CA PHE A 116 0.73 9.28 -14.99
C PHE A 116 0.87 8.97 -16.49
N SER A 117 1.29 9.98 -17.27
CA SER A 117 1.48 9.85 -18.71
C SER A 117 2.57 8.83 -19.08
N PHE A 118 3.56 8.65 -18.19
CA PHE A 118 4.64 7.69 -18.36
C PHE A 118 4.65 6.62 -17.26
N MET A 119 4.18 5.43 -17.62
CA MET A 119 4.21 4.23 -16.75
C MET A 119 5.04 3.12 -17.43
N PRO A 120 6.32 2.95 -17.05
CA PRO A 120 7.15 1.86 -17.57
C PRO A 120 6.56 0.50 -17.24
N HIS A 121 6.83 -0.52 -18.07
CA HIS A 121 6.37 -1.88 -17.79
C HIS A 121 6.78 -2.35 -16.37
N LEU A 122 5.89 -3.09 -15.67
CA LEU A 122 6.05 -3.49 -14.27
C LEU A 122 7.40 -4.14 -13.96
N ASN A 123 7.87 -5.06 -14.83
CA ASN A 123 9.18 -5.71 -14.66
C ASN A 123 10.34 -4.69 -14.68
N THR A 124 10.20 -3.62 -15.46
CA THR A 124 11.20 -2.53 -15.50
C THR A 124 11.16 -1.70 -14.23
N VAL A 125 9.95 -1.43 -13.72
CA VAL A 125 9.75 -0.73 -12.44
C VAL A 125 10.37 -1.54 -11.31
N ASP A 126 10.04 -2.83 -11.18
CA ASP A 126 10.55 -3.71 -10.13
C ASP A 126 12.08 -3.85 -10.18
N ARG A 127 12.67 -3.95 -11.38
CA ARG A 127 14.13 -3.97 -11.54
C ARG A 127 14.78 -2.66 -11.08
N SER A 128 14.14 -1.54 -11.38
CA SER A 128 14.64 -0.23 -10.98
C SER A 128 14.47 0.00 -9.47
N LEU A 129 13.36 -0.43 -8.87
CA LEU A 129 13.13 -0.36 -7.43
C LEU A 129 14.18 -1.15 -6.65
N LYS A 130 14.57 -2.34 -7.11
CA LYS A 130 15.65 -3.11 -6.48
C LYS A 130 16.98 -2.35 -6.50
N ARG A 131 17.30 -1.65 -7.59
CA ARG A 131 18.51 -0.82 -7.69
C ARG A 131 18.43 0.41 -6.78
N ILE A 132 17.26 1.05 -6.72
CA ILE A 132 17.02 2.20 -5.83
C ILE A 132 17.15 1.75 -4.37
N ALA A 133 16.60 0.59 -3.99
CA ALA A 133 16.74 0.03 -2.65
C ALA A 133 18.20 -0.10 -2.24
N VAL A 134 19.04 -0.68 -3.10
CA VAL A 134 20.49 -0.81 -2.85
C VAL A 134 21.15 0.57 -2.66
N LEU A 135 20.81 1.55 -3.51
CA LEU A 135 21.37 2.92 -3.38
C LEU A 135 20.93 3.60 -2.08
N CYS A 136 19.79 3.21 -1.52
CA CYS A 136 19.24 3.72 -0.27
C CYS A 136 19.63 2.89 0.97
N GLY A 137 20.44 1.85 0.83
CA GLY A 137 20.76 0.94 1.94
C GLY A 137 19.57 0.15 2.47
N ILE A 138 18.52 -0.06 1.66
CA ILE A 138 17.34 -0.81 2.04
C ILE A 138 17.56 -2.27 1.64
N GLU A 139 17.67 -3.17 2.62
CA GLU A 139 17.94 -4.60 2.39
C GLU A 139 16.71 -5.36 1.84
N LYS A 140 15.51 -4.81 2.02
CA LYS A 140 14.26 -5.42 1.57
C LYS A 140 14.19 -5.48 0.04
N LYS A 141 13.73 -6.62 -0.49
CA LYS A 141 13.49 -6.79 -1.93
C LYS A 141 12.29 -5.96 -2.36
N LEU A 142 12.53 -4.74 -2.86
CA LEU A 142 11.47 -3.88 -3.32
C LEU A 142 10.88 -4.37 -4.66
N THR A 143 9.56 -4.50 -4.66
CA THR A 143 8.70 -4.60 -5.84
C THR A 143 7.61 -3.56 -5.73
N PHE A 144 6.92 -3.23 -6.82
CA PHE A 144 5.86 -2.22 -6.76
C PHE A 144 4.76 -2.56 -5.76
N HIS A 145 4.49 -3.85 -5.57
CA HIS A 145 3.47 -4.31 -4.62
C HIS A 145 3.82 -4.04 -3.15
N VAL A 146 5.10 -3.90 -2.82
CA VAL A 146 5.56 -3.49 -1.48
C VAL A 146 5.01 -2.11 -1.11
N GLY A 147 4.81 -1.21 -2.08
CA GLY A 147 4.19 0.09 -1.82
C GLY A 147 2.81 -0.03 -1.19
N ARG A 148 1.95 -0.90 -1.72
CA ARG A 148 0.61 -1.15 -1.16
C ARG A 148 0.68 -1.83 0.23
N HIS A 149 1.64 -2.71 0.46
CA HIS A 149 1.87 -3.29 1.80
C HIS A 149 2.31 -2.23 2.79
N THR A 150 3.19 -1.33 2.37
CA THR A 150 3.65 -0.17 3.15
C THR A 150 2.48 0.75 3.52
N TYR A 151 1.61 1.08 2.56
CA TYR A 151 0.39 1.85 2.83
C TYR A 151 -0.46 1.18 3.89
N ALA A 152 -0.77 -0.11 3.69
CA ALA A 152 -1.63 -0.85 4.60
C ALA A 152 -1.05 -0.93 6.01
N THR A 153 0.22 -1.29 6.14
CA THR A 153 0.85 -1.56 7.44
C THR A 153 1.36 -0.26 8.08
N THR A 154 2.31 0.42 7.42
CA THR A 154 3.04 1.55 8.02
C THR A 154 2.19 2.81 8.06
N ILE A 155 1.49 3.14 6.94
CA ILE A 155 0.74 4.39 6.87
C ILE A 155 -0.63 4.27 7.56
N CYS A 156 -1.32 3.15 7.42
CA CYS A 156 -2.67 3.01 7.95
C CYS A 156 -2.72 2.30 9.31
N LEU A 157 -2.39 1.01 9.36
CA LEU A 157 -2.60 0.22 10.59
C LEU A 157 -1.74 0.71 11.76
N MET A 158 -0.47 1.01 11.52
CA MET A 158 0.41 1.59 12.54
C MET A 158 -0.04 2.97 13.01
N ASN A 159 -0.91 3.65 12.29
CA ASN A 159 -1.50 4.93 12.65
C ASN A 159 -2.97 4.84 13.06
N GLY A 160 -3.46 3.65 13.44
CA GLY A 160 -4.78 3.46 14.06
C GLY A 160 -5.95 3.43 13.10
N VAL A 161 -5.72 3.32 11.78
CA VAL A 161 -6.81 3.08 10.82
C VAL A 161 -7.34 1.67 11.01
N SER A 162 -8.66 1.52 11.19
CA SER A 162 -9.27 0.20 11.38
C SER A 162 -9.15 -0.69 10.14
N LEU A 163 -9.20 -2.00 10.33
CA LEU A 163 -9.15 -2.98 9.23
C LEU A 163 -10.31 -2.80 8.25
N GLU A 164 -11.49 -2.47 8.75
CA GLU A 164 -12.70 -2.23 7.97
C GLU A 164 -12.52 -1.00 7.06
N THR A 165 -12.03 0.11 7.64
CA THR A 165 -11.73 1.33 6.90
C THR A 165 -10.66 1.08 5.85
N LEU A 166 -9.56 0.43 6.24
CA LEU A 166 -8.48 0.07 5.32
C LEU A 166 -8.97 -0.85 4.18
N SER A 167 -9.86 -1.80 4.49
CA SER A 167 -10.45 -2.69 3.48
C SER A 167 -11.19 -1.93 2.39
N LYS A 168 -11.95 -0.90 2.78
CA LYS A 168 -12.64 0.02 1.86
C LYS A 168 -11.66 0.87 1.05
N MET A 169 -10.68 1.48 1.72
CA MET A 169 -9.63 2.28 1.07
C MET A 169 -8.86 1.47 0.03
N LEU A 170 -8.59 0.21 0.31
CA LEU A 170 -7.89 -0.69 -0.61
C LEU A 170 -8.80 -1.32 -1.68
N GLY A 171 -10.11 -1.20 -1.60
CA GLY A 171 -11.04 -1.86 -2.51
C GLY A 171 -10.95 -3.39 -2.42
N HIS A 172 -10.90 -3.94 -1.21
CA HIS A 172 -10.95 -5.38 -1.01
C HIS A 172 -12.39 -5.87 -0.94
N LYS A 173 -12.71 -6.90 -1.72
CA LYS A 173 -14.04 -7.54 -1.72
C LYS A 173 -14.33 -8.28 -0.40
N ARG A 174 -13.27 -8.77 0.27
CA ARG A 174 -13.36 -9.52 1.53
C ARG A 174 -12.35 -8.96 2.52
N ILE A 175 -12.77 -8.74 3.76
CA ILE A 175 -11.90 -8.23 4.82
C ILE A 175 -10.72 -9.18 5.14
N THR A 176 -10.91 -10.48 4.92
CA THR A 176 -9.86 -11.49 5.08
C THR A 176 -8.62 -11.19 4.23
N THR A 177 -8.79 -10.50 3.09
CA THR A 177 -7.66 -10.02 2.27
C THR A 177 -6.88 -8.93 3.00
N THR A 178 -7.56 -8.07 3.78
CA THR A 178 -6.94 -7.00 4.56
C THR A 178 -6.26 -7.56 5.82
N GLN A 179 -6.82 -8.61 6.40
CA GLN A 179 -6.24 -9.28 7.57
C GLN A 179 -4.82 -9.83 7.33
N THR A 180 -4.43 -10.04 6.06
CA THR A 180 -3.06 -10.43 5.72
C THR A 180 -2.03 -9.35 6.06
N TYR A 181 -2.45 -8.10 6.31
CA TYR A 181 -1.61 -6.99 6.78
C TYR A 181 -1.65 -6.82 8.31
N ALA A 182 -2.64 -7.40 8.97
CA ALA A 182 -2.91 -7.23 10.39
C ALA A 182 -2.00 -8.12 11.24
N LYS A 183 -0.70 -7.86 11.24
CA LYS A 183 0.15 -8.33 12.31
C LYS A 183 0.06 -7.32 13.44
N VAL A 184 -0.70 -7.65 14.48
CA VAL A 184 -0.71 -6.88 15.72
C VAL A 184 0.68 -7.00 16.34
N THR A 185 1.36 -5.87 16.47
CA THR A 185 2.68 -5.81 17.11
C THR A 185 2.55 -5.22 18.51
N GLN A 186 3.48 -5.55 19.41
CA GLN A 186 3.49 -4.99 20.76
C GLN A 186 3.41 -3.44 20.76
N PRO A 187 4.16 -2.71 19.93
CA PRO A 187 4.04 -1.25 19.85
C PRO A 187 2.66 -0.73 19.43
N MET A 188 1.90 -1.51 18.63
CA MET A 188 0.50 -1.15 18.30
C MET A 188 -0.39 -1.27 19.52
N ILE A 189 -0.25 -2.37 20.29
CA ILE A 189 -1.02 -2.58 21.52
C ILE A 189 -0.72 -1.45 22.51
N ASP A 190 0.54 -1.17 22.76
CA ASP A 190 0.99 -0.15 23.71
C ASP A 190 0.37 1.22 23.36
N ARG A 191 0.46 1.62 22.10
CA ARG A 191 -0.10 2.90 21.63
C ARG A 191 -1.64 2.94 21.78
N GLU A 192 -2.35 1.91 21.35
CA GLU A 192 -3.81 1.87 21.46
C GLU A 192 -4.27 1.91 22.92
N VAL A 193 -3.53 1.24 23.82
CA VAL A 193 -3.81 1.25 25.25
C VAL A 193 -3.51 2.64 25.84
N GLU A 194 -2.43 3.32 25.47
CA GLU A 194 -2.16 4.69 25.92
C GLU A 194 -3.26 5.67 25.47
N MET A 195 -3.67 5.60 24.21
CA MET A 195 -4.81 6.40 23.74
C MET A 195 -6.11 6.09 24.49
N LEU A 196 -6.33 4.84 24.87
CA LEU A 196 -7.48 4.44 25.66
C LEU A 196 -7.39 4.97 27.10
N LYS A 197 -6.23 4.93 27.72
CA LYS A 197 -5.99 5.51 29.07
C LYS A 197 -6.30 7.01 29.05
N GLU A 198 -5.79 7.77 28.08
CA GLU A 198 -6.07 9.19 27.94
C GLU A 198 -7.58 9.48 27.83
N LYS A 199 -8.30 8.72 26.98
CA LYS A 199 -9.75 8.89 26.78
C LYS A 199 -10.58 8.54 28.02
N LEU A 200 -10.09 7.65 28.88
CA LEU A 200 -10.82 7.15 30.04
C LEU A 200 -10.35 7.78 31.36
N ALA A 201 -9.25 8.53 31.36
CA ALA A 201 -8.68 9.13 32.57
C ALA A 201 -9.70 9.92 33.40
N ASP A 202 -10.53 10.75 32.74
CA ASP A 202 -11.55 11.56 33.40
C ASP A 202 -12.83 10.78 33.78
N LYS A 203 -13.01 9.56 33.21
CA LYS A 203 -14.25 8.80 33.40
C LYS A 203 -14.14 7.71 34.47
N PHE A 204 -12.94 7.17 34.67
CA PHE A 204 -12.69 6.05 35.55
C PHE A 204 -11.44 6.33 36.41
N MET A 205 -11.50 7.41 37.20
CA MET A 205 -10.48 7.65 38.22
C MET A 205 -10.59 6.53 39.26
N ALA A 206 -9.46 5.92 39.59
CA ALA A 206 -9.41 4.93 40.69
C ALA A 206 -9.89 5.61 41.98
N VAL A 207 -10.94 5.05 42.61
CA VAL A 207 -11.43 5.44 43.93
C VAL A 207 -10.46 4.93 45.00
#